data_1a7ae4596e1f298c384abd0a031e1921
#
_entry.id   1a7ae4596e1f298c384abd0a031e1921
#
_cell.length_a   1.000
_cell.length_b   1.000
_cell.length_c   1.000
_cell.angle_alpha   90.00
_cell.angle_beta   90.00
_cell.angle_gamma   90.00
#
_symmetry.space_group_name_H-M   'P 1'
#
loop_
_entity.id
_entity.type
_entity.pdbx_description
1 polymer ?
#
loop_
_entity_poly.entity_id
_entity_poly.type
_entity_poly.pdbx_seq_one_letter_code
_entity_poly.pdbx_strand_id
1 'polypeptide(L)'
;MVFMSTAPVPRREDILVALRNAKPLLDSFGVAHVSLFGSFARDEAREDSDVDVLVEFARPIGMFDFARLQRELSEQIARKVELVTPAALKPQLRDRILAEAVLAA
;
A
#
# COMPACT_ATOMS: atom_id res chain seq x y z
N MET A 1 -4.09 31.90 9.19
CA MET A 1 -3.91 31.37 9.00
C MET A 1 -3.94 30.57 8.65
N VAL A 2 -3.76 30.09 8.46
CA VAL A 2 -3.78 29.30 8.29
C VAL A 2 -3.69 28.61 7.72
N PHE A 3 -3.47 28.15 7.69
CA PHE A 3 -3.33 27.43 7.27
C PHE A 3 -3.52 26.52 6.96
N MET A 4 -3.70 26.50 6.90
CA MET A 4 -3.85 25.60 6.69
C MET A 4 -3.60 24.92 6.17
N SER A 5 -3.64 24.98 6.58
CA SER A 5 -3.18 24.14 6.06
C SER A 5 -3.29 22.95 5.38
N THR A 6 -3.08 22.71 4.34
CA THR A 6 -3.04 21.49 3.61
C THR A 6 -1.66 20.91 3.69
N ALA A 7 -1.56 19.75 4.32
CA ALA A 7 -0.32 18.99 4.26
C ALA A 7 -0.04 18.69 2.78
N PRO A 8 1.22 18.83 2.32
CA PRO A 8 1.57 18.42 0.96
C PRO A 8 1.26 16.94 0.74
N VAL A 9 0.94 16.57 -0.49
CA VAL A 9 0.74 15.17 -0.83
C VAL A 9 2.05 14.41 -0.58
N PRO A 10 2.02 13.28 0.13
CA PRO A 10 3.23 12.50 0.36
C PRO A 10 3.88 12.06 -0.95
N ARG A 11 5.18 11.95 -0.92
CA ARG A 11 5.93 11.44 -2.06
C ARG A 11 6.08 9.93 -1.94
N ARG A 12 6.53 9.30 -3.03
CA ARG A 12 6.76 7.86 -3.04
C ARG A 12 7.60 7.41 -1.85
N GLU A 13 8.69 8.10 -1.58
CA GLU A 13 9.60 7.71 -0.49
C GLU A 13 8.93 7.80 0.88
N ASP A 14 8.07 8.77 1.08
CA ASP A 14 7.32 8.91 2.34
C ASP A 14 6.44 7.69 2.59
N ILE A 15 5.77 7.22 1.55
CA ILE A 15 4.91 6.04 1.64
C ILE A 15 5.74 4.77 1.84
N LEU A 16 6.87 4.65 1.16
CA LEU A 16 7.75 3.49 1.34
C LEU A 16 8.26 3.41 2.77
N VAL A 17 8.65 4.55 3.36
CA VAL A 17 9.08 4.59 4.75
C VAL A 17 7.92 4.20 5.68
N ALA A 18 6.72 4.71 5.42
CA ALA A 18 5.55 4.38 6.23
C ALA A 18 5.23 2.87 6.16
N LEU A 19 5.36 2.28 4.98
CA LEU A 19 5.16 0.83 4.82
C LEU A 19 6.21 0.02 5.56
N ARG A 20 7.47 0.45 5.51
CA ARG A 20 8.54 -0.21 6.27
C ARG A 20 8.30 -0.10 7.77
N ASN A 21 7.84 1.06 8.24
CA ASN A 21 7.52 1.27 9.65
C ASN A 21 6.31 0.45 10.09
N ALA A 22 5.48 0.01 9.16
CA ALA A 22 4.33 -0.86 9.44
C ALA A 22 4.71 -2.34 9.46
N LYS A 23 6.00 -2.68 9.36
CA LYS A 23 6.44 -4.07 9.31
C LYS A 23 5.90 -4.93 10.46
N PRO A 24 5.88 -4.47 11.72
CA PRO A 24 5.31 -5.29 12.81
C PRO A 24 3.85 -5.65 12.56
N LEU A 25 3.05 -4.70 12.05
CA LEU A 25 1.66 -4.96 11.69
C LEU A 25 1.58 -5.98 10.55
N LEU A 26 2.35 -5.76 9.50
CA LEU A 26 2.36 -6.65 8.34
C LEU A 26 2.78 -8.06 8.74
N ASP A 27 3.83 -8.19 9.55
CA ASP A 27 4.30 -9.49 10.02
C ASP A 27 3.23 -10.21 10.85
N SER A 28 2.47 -9.48 11.63
CA SER A 28 1.41 -10.07 12.47
C SER A 28 0.29 -10.70 11.64
N PHE A 29 0.13 -10.28 10.38
CA PHE A 29 -0.85 -10.86 9.46
C PHE A 29 -0.22 -11.88 8.50
N GLY A 30 1.06 -12.18 8.64
CA GLY A 30 1.73 -13.17 7.80
C GLY A 30 2.13 -12.65 6.41
N VAL A 31 2.32 -11.35 6.27
CA VAL A 31 2.75 -10.75 5.01
C VAL A 31 4.22 -11.07 4.78
N ALA A 32 4.54 -11.67 3.63
CA ALA A 32 5.91 -11.97 3.24
C ALA A 32 6.57 -10.79 2.50
N HIS A 33 5.82 -10.16 1.62
CA HIS A 33 6.33 -9.03 0.84
C HIS A 33 5.25 -7.99 0.66
N VAL A 34 5.65 -6.72 0.66
CA VAL A 34 4.77 -5.59 0.39
C VAL A 34 5.45 -4.65 -0.60
N SER A 35 4.71 -4.26 -1.63
CA SER A 35 5.21 -3.36 -2.68
C SER A 35 4.21 -2.26 -2.92
N LEU A 36 4.72 -1.10 -3.29
CA LEU A 36 3.91 0.06 -3.66
C LEU A 36 3.76 0.09 -5.17
N PHE A 37 2.54 0.31 -5.67
CA PHE A 37 2.32 0.53 -7.10
C PHE A 37 1.31 1.65 -7.30
N GLY A 38 0.95 1.91 -8.54
CA GLY A 38 -0.02 2.95 -8.85
C GLY A 38 0.57 4.36 -8.77
N SER A 39 -0.29 5.34 -8.54
CA SER A 39 0.09 6.75 -8.64
C SER A 39 1.19 7.16 -7.66
N PHE A 40 1.16 6.65 -6.43
CA PHE A 40 2.22 6.95 -5.47
C PHE A 40 3.57 6.36 -5.88
N ALA A 41 3.57 5.19 -6.49
CA ALA A 41 4.82 4.58 -6.99
C ALA A 41 5.44 5.39 -8.12
N ARG A 42 4.60 6.08 -8.91
CA ARG A 42 5.05 6.92 -10.01
C ARG A 42 5.31 8.37 -9.59
N ASP A 43 5.10 8.71 -8.32
CA ASP A 43 5.15 10.09 -7.80
C ASP A 43 4.16 11.02 -8.53
N GLU A 44 2.99 10.48 -8.89
CA GLU A 44 1.93 11.20 -9.59
C GLU A 44 0.66 11.32 -8.76
N ALA A 45 0.76 11.04 -7.46
CA ALA A 45 -0.40 11.02 -6.59
C ALA A 45 -0.96 12.44 -6.35
N ARG A 46 -2.27 12.49 -6.14
CA ARG A 46 -3.01 13.71 -5.79
C ARG A 46 -3.56 13.57 -4.38
N GLU A 47 -4.18 14.62 -3.88
CA GLU A 47 -4.76 14.63 -2.53
C GLU A 47 -5.77 13.50 -2.31
N ASP A 48 -6.52 13.15 -3.35
CA ASP A 48 -7.55 12.12 -3.29
C ASP A 48 -7.07 10.74 -3.75
N SER A 49 -5.79 10.59 -4.04
CA SER A 49 -5.25 9.30 -4.48
C SER A 49 -5.21 8.31 -3.33
N ASP A 50 -5.59 7.06 -3.63
CA ASP A 50 -5.43 5.95 -2.72
C ASP A 50 -4.00 5.41 -2.81
N VAL A 51 -3.55 4.79 -1.72
CA VAL A 51 -2.25 4.12 -1.71
C VAL A 51 -2.47 2.68 -2.17
N ASP A 52 -1.98 2.34 -3.35
CA ASP A 52 -2.12 1.01 -3.92
C ASP A 52 -0.96 0.13 -3.48
N VAL A 53 -1.26 -0.92 -2.75
CA VAL A 53 -0.26 -1.78 -2.14
C VAL A 53 -0.47 -3.22 -2.58
N LEU A 54 0.58 -3.81 -3.12
CA LEU A 54 0.60 -5.21 -3.51
C LEU A 54 1.18 -6.02 -2.34
N VAL A 55 0.41 -6.97 -1.82
CA VAL A 55 0.84 -7.80 -0.69
C VAL A 55 0.92 -9.26 -1.11
N GLU A 56 1.96 -9.92 -0.63
CA GLU A 56 2.12 -11.36 -0.79
C GLU A 56 2.18 -11.97 0.60
N PHE A 57 1.33 -12.96 0.84
CA PHE A 57 1.26 -13.62 2.14
C PHE A 57 2.09 -14.89 2.14
N ALA A 58 2.76 -15.18 3.25
CA ALA A 58 3.53 -16.41 3.41
C ALA A 58 2.61 -17.64 3.49
N ARG A 59 1.34 -17.43 3.84
CA ARG A 59 0.33 -18.48 3.94
C ARG A 59 -1.04 -17.87 3.64
N PRO A 60 -2.05 -18.69 3.31
CA PRO A 60 -3.39 -18.16 3.02
C PRO A 60 -3.95 -17.36 4.19
N ILE A 61 -4.71 -16.32 3.87
CA ILE A 61 -5.34 -15.43 4.85
C ILE A 61 -6.84 -15.40 4.58
N GLY A 62 -7.62 -15.34 5.65
CA GLY A 62 -9.07 -15.23 5.54
C GLY A 62 -9.51 -13.85 5.10
N MET A 63 -10.73 -13.79 4.55
CA MET A 63 -11.29 -12.54 4.04
C MET A 63 -11.40 -11.46 5.12
N PHE A 64 -11.82 -11.83 6.33
CA PHE A 64 -11.98 -10.87 7.41
C PHE A 64 -10.63 -10.32 7.87
N ASP A 65 -9.61 -11.17 7.93
CA ASP A 65 -8.27 -10.72 8.30
C ASP A 65 -7.68 -9.83 7.22
N PHE A 66 -7.93 -10.12 5.96
CA PHE A 66 -7.49 -9.27 4.85
C PHE A 66 -8.11 -7.87 4.97
N ALA A 67 -9.42 -7.80 5.21
CA ALA A 67 -10.12 -6.53 5.37
C ALA A 67 -9.62 -5.77 6.60
N ARG A 68 -9.34 -6.49 7.69
CA ARG A 68 -8.82 -5.86 8.90
C ARG A 68 -7.41 -5.30 8.69
N LEU A 69 -6.56 -6.04 7.99
CA LEU A 69 -5.22 -5.54 7.66
C LEU A 69 -5.32 -4.25 6.83
N GLN A 70 -6.19 -4.24 5.82
CA GLN A 70 -6.37 -3.06 4.99
C GLN A 70 -6.80 -1.85 5.83
N ARG A 71 -7.75 -2.04 6.75
CA ARG A 71 -8.22 -0.97 7.62
C ARG A 71 -7.11 -0.48 8.55
N GLU A 72 -6.43 -1.41 9.22
CA GLU A 72 -5.39 -1.04 10.19
C GLU A 72 -4.19 -0.38 9.52
N LEU A 73 -3.83 -0.84 8.33
CA LEU A 73 -2.75 -0.23 7.57
C LEU A 73 -3.14 1.18 7.12
N SER A 74 -4.39 1.37 6.69
CA SER A 74 -4.90 2.69 6.32
C SER A 74 -4.85 3.65 7.51
N GLU A 75 -5.20 3.16 8.70
CA GLU A 75 -5.15 3.96 9.90
C GLU A 75 -3.72 4.34 10.27
N GLN A 76 -2.80 3.41 10.16
CA GLN A 76 -1.40 3.65 10.51
C GLN A 76 -0.74 4.63 9.54
N ILE A 77 -1.03 4.53 8.26
CA ILE A 77 -0.48 5.41 7.23
C ILE A 77 -1.24 6.74 7.17
N ALA A 78 -2.44 6.79 7.77
CA ALA A 78 -3.33 7.95 7.78
C ALA A 78 -3.78 8.34 6.38
N ARG A 79 -3.97 7.33 5.52
CA ARG A 79 -4.43 7.50 4.15
C ARG A 79 -5.08 6.20 3.69
N LYS A 80 -6.10 6.30 2.83
CA LYS A 80 -6.77 5.09 2.35
C LYS A 80 -5.80 4.21 1.59
N VAL A 81 -5.64 2.99 2.06
CA VAL A 81 -4.80 1.97 1.42
C VAL A 81 -5.72 0.95 0.76
N GLU A 82 -5.39 0.57 -0.45
CA GLU A 82 -6.06 -0.50 -1.17
C GLU A 82 -5.08 -1.66 -1.32
N LEU A 83 -5.38 -2.79 -0.70
CA LEU A 83 -4.54 -3.98 -0.76
C LEU A 83 -4.96 -4.87 -1.92
N VAL A 84 -3.97 -5.33 -2.66
CA VAL A 84 -4.19 -6.24 -3.78
C VAL A 84 -3.16 -7.36 -3.69
N THR A 85 -3.59 -8.58 -3.98
CA THR A 85 -2.66 -9.72 -4.10
C THR A 85 -2.34 -9.95 -5.57
N PRO A 86 -1.17 -10.54 -5.89
CA PRO A 86 -0.83 -10.84 -7.29
C PRO A 86 -1.90 -11.69 -7.98
N ALA A 87 -2.51 -12.63 -7.26
CA ALA A 87 -3.53 -13.51 -7.82
C ALA A 87 -4.81 -12.77 -8.20
N ALA A 88 -5.08 -11.61 -7.59
CA ALA A 88 -6.28 -10.82 -7.88
C ALA A 88 -6.09 -9.90 -9.09
N LEU A 89 -4.87 -9.76 -9.59
CA LEU A 89 -4.60 -8.90 -10.74
C LEU A 89 -5.09 -9.55 -12.03
N LYS A 90 -5.76 -8.78 -12.87
CA LYS A 90 -6.15 -9.25 -14.19
C LYS A 90 -4.91 -9.52 -15.03
N PRO A 91 -4.88 -10.62 -15.81
CA PRO A 91 -3.70 -10.98 -16.58
C PRO A 91 -3.14 -9.86 -17.45
N GLN A 92 -4.01 -9.08 -18.09
CA GLN A 92 -3.59 -8.02 -18.97
C GLN A 92 -2.95 -6.82 -18.26
N LEU A 93 -3.16 -6.68 -16.94
CA LEU A 93 -2.58 -5.63 -16.14
C LEU A 93 -1.43 -6.10 -15.27
N ARG A 94 -1.32 -7.41 -15.08
CA ARG A 94 -0.42 -8.02 -14.12
C ARG A 94 1.03 -7.66 -14.38
N ASP A 95 1.50 -7.87 -15.60
CA ASP A 95 2.90 -7.62 -15.96
C ASP A 95 3.25 -6.15 -15.80
N ARG A 96 2.32 -5.27 -16.18
CA ARG A 96 2.53 -3.83 -16.06
C ARG A 96 2.64 -3.40 -14.60
N ILE A 97 1.74 -3.90 -13.76
CA ILE A 97 1.73 -3.56 -12.33
C ILE A 97 2.99 -4.11 -11.65
N LEU A 98 3.35 -5.36 -11.96
CA LEU A 98 4.56 -5.95 -11.38
C LEU A 98 5.82 -5.22 -11.82
N ALA A 99 5.83 -4.70 -13.05
CA ALA A 99 6.98 -3.95 -13.57
C ALA A 99 7.14 -2.59 -12.87
N GLU A 100 6.05 -1.94 -12.47
CA GLU A 100 6.13 -0.63 -11.81
C GLU A 100 6.23 -0.74 -10.29
N ALA A 101 5.92 -1.89 -9.69
CA ALA A 101 5.87 -2.05 -8.25
C ALA A 101 7.25 -1.86 -7.63
N VAL A 102 7.28 -1.13 -6.51
CA VAL A 102 8.50 -0.86 -5.76
C VAL A 102 8.41 -1.59 -4.43
N LEU A 103 9.33 -2.51 -4.20
CA LEU A 103 9.35 -3.31 -2.97
C LEU A 103 9.64 -2.41 -1.78
N ALA A 104 8.77 -2.46 -0.78
CA ALA A 104 8.95 -1.70 0.46
C ALA A 104 9.53 -2.58 1.56
N ALA A 105 9.07 -3.81 1.65
CA ALA A 105 9.55 -4.73 2.69
C ALA A 105 9.32 -6.19 2.32
#